data_108abfd21d84f1d573244a4e77fad1cd
#
_entry.id   108abfd21d84f1d573244a4e77fad1cd
#
_cell.length_a   1.000
_cell.length_b   1.000
_cell.length_c   1.000
_cell.angle_alpha   90.00
_cell.angle_beta   90.00
_cell.angle_gamma   90.00
#
_symmetry.space_group_name_H-M   'P 1'
#
loop_
_entity.id
_entity.type
_entity.pdbx_description
1 polymer ?
#
loop_
_entity_poly.entity_id
_entity_poly.type
_entity_poly.pdbx_seq_one_letter_code
_entity_poly.pdbx_strand_id
1 'polypeptide(L)'
;MRKVLTAMKYESLSAEASKQEYQKVLAEFEKLKGLNLKLNMARGKPGTAQLDLVSDLLTIISKPEDCYDGNIDVRNYGEVSGIPSAKKLFADILGVKPEQTFIGGNASLDLMYGTIAKAYTNGMLHSEKPWSQLETVKFLCPAPGYDRHFKVSQSFGL
;
A
#
# COMPACT_ATOMS: atom_id res chain seq x y z
N MET A 1 5.41 -23.85 -13.66
CA MET A 1 6.45 -24.07 -12.62
C MET A 1 7.45 -22.93 -12.67
N ARG A 2 7.45 -22.01 -11.69
CA ARG A 2 8.52 -21.00 -11.55
C ARG A 2 9.79 -21.71 -11.10
N LYS A 3 10.84 -21.68 -11.91
CA LYS A 3 12.18 -22.05 -11.44
C LYS A 3 12.55 -21.09 -10.31
N VAL A 4 12.67 -21.60 -9.10
CA VAL A 4 13.31 -20.87 -8.00
C VAL A 4 14.78 -20.73 -8.44
N LEU A 5 15.16 -19.52 -8.84
CA LEU A 5 16.57 -19.17 -9.06
C LEU A 5 17.27 -19.26 -7.69
N THR A 6 17.99 -20.34 -7.48
CA THR A 6 18.87 -20.44 -6.32
C THR A 6 19.90 -19.33 -6.45
N ALA A 7 19.89 -18.36 -5.53
CA ALA A 7 20.84 -17.26 -5.54
C ALA A 7 22.26 -17.84 -5.48
N MET A 8 23.10 -17.47 -6.44
CA MET A 8 24.51 -17.87 -6.46
C MET A 8 25.22 -17.22 -5.27
N LYS A 9 25.91 -18.02 -4.46
CA LYS A 9 26.73 -17.50 -3.36
C LYS A 9 28.10 -17.11 -3.89
N TYR A 10 28.28 -15.85 -4.23
CA TYR A 10 29.55 -15.33 -4.75
C TYR A 10 30.76 -15.59 -3.83
N GLU A 11 30.52 -15.57 -2.52
CA GLU A 11 31.53 -15.84 -1.49
C GLU A 11 32.16 -17.27 -1.59
N SER A 12 31.43 -18.20 -2.19
CA SER A 12 31.88 -19.59 -2.35
C SER A 12 32.62 -19.88 -3.67
N LEU A 13 32.73 -18.87 -4.54
CA LEU A 13 33.42 -19.03 -5.83
C LEU A 13 34.94 -18.95 -5.67
N SER A 14 35.65 -19.72 -6.48
CA SER A 14 37.08 -19.50 -6.65
C SER A 14 37.36 -18.16 -7.35
N ALA A 15 38.57 -17.63 -7.21
CA ALA A 15 38.95 -16.37 -7.85
C ALA A 15 38.77 -16.43 -9.39
N GLU A 16 39.06 -17.54 -10.02
CA GLU A 16 38.88 -17.72 -11.46
C GLU A 16 37.41 -17.78 -11.85
N ALA A 17 36.56 -18.52 -11.10
CA ALA A 17 35.14 -18.60 -11.33
C ALA A 17 34.45 -17.23 -11.11
N SER A 18 34.89 -16.47 -10.10
CA SER A 18 34.40 -15.10 -9.86
C SER A 18 34.73 -14.16 -11.02
N LYS A 19 35.95 -14.27 -11.58
CA LYS A 19 36.38 -13.48 -12.73
C LYS A 19 35.55 -13.80 -13.99
N GLN A 20 35.27 -15.06 -14.23
CA GLN A 20 34.45 -15.51 -15.37
C GLN A 20 33.00 -14.99 -15.22
N GLU A 21 32.41 -15.14 -14.02
CA GLU A 21 31.07 -14.65 -13.77
C GLU A 21 30.98 -13.11 -13.87
N TYR A 22 32.00 -12.39 -13.37
CA TYR A 22 32.09 -10.95 -13.55
C TYR A 22 32.08 -10.54 -15.03
N GLN A 23 32.89 -11.20 -15.87
CA GLN A 23 32.91 -10.88 -17.31
C GLN A 23 31.58 -11.15 -17.98
N LYS A 24 30.88 -12.21 -17.60
CA LYS A 24 29.53 -12.53 -18.10
C LYS A 24 28.52 -11.46 -17.70
N VAL A 25 28.46 -11.12 -16.41
CA VAL A 25 27.53 -10.09 -15.90
C VAL A 25 27.85 -8.72 -16.51
N LEU A 26 29.12 -8.39 -16.68
CA LEU A 26 29.55 -7.15 -17.33
C LEU A 26 29.07 -7.08 -18.79
N ALA A 27 29.19 -8.16 -19.54
CA ALA A 27 28.70 -8.22 -20.92
C ALA A 27 27.18 -8.06 -21.00
N GLU A 28 26.42 -8.68 -20.10
CA GLU A 28 24.96 -8.50 -19.99
C GLU A 28 24.59 -7.04 -19.63
N PHE A 29 25.32 -6.45 -18.68
CA PHE A 29 25.14 -5.06 -18.27
C PHE A 29 25.37 -4.09 -19.43
N GLU A 30 26.47 -4.22 -20.17
CA GLU A 30 26.78 -3.36 -21.32
C GLU A 30 25.74 -3.55 -22.45
N LYS A 31 25.26 -4.77 -22.67
CA LYS A 31 24.15 -5.02 -23.60
C LYS A 31 22.88 -4.27 -23.20
N LEU A 32 22.48 -4.36 -21.92
CA LEU A 32 21.30 -3.65 -21.41
C LEU A 32 21.46 -2.13 -21.47
N LYS A 33 22.64 -1.63 -21.14
CA LYS A 33 23.01 -0.21 -21.25
C LYS A 33 22.92 0.29 -22.69
N GLY A 34 23.35 -0.54 -23.64
CA GLY A 34 23.26 -0.23 -25.09
C GLY A 34 21.82 -0.11 -25.61
N LEU A 35 20.82 -0.65 -24.90
CA LEU A 35 19.39 -0.48 -25.25
C LEU A 35 18.89 0.94 -25.00
N ASN A 36 19.64 1.77 -24.29
CA ASN A 36 19.29 3.17 -23.97
C ASN A 36 17.86 3.34 -23.42
N LEU A 37 17.44 2.42 -22.54
CA LEU A 37 16.12 2.41 -21.97
C LEU A 37 15.94 3.60 -21.02
N LYS A 38 14.86 4.35 -21.19
CA LYS A 38 14.47 5.46 -20.29
C LYS A 38 13.46 4.98 -19.27
N LEU A 39 13.88 4.10 -18.37
CA LEU A 39 13.03 3.55 -17.33
C LEU A 39 13.10 4.41 -16.06
N ASN A 40 11.95 4.65 -15.46
CA ASN A 40 11.84 5.34 -14.17
C ASN A 40 11.32 4.35 -13.13
N MET A 41 12.18 3.96 -12.18
CA MET A 41 11.86 3.06 -11.08
C MET A 41 11.66 3.80 -9.73
N ALA A 42 11.68 5.14 -9.75
CA ALA A 42 11.60 5.92 -8.50
C ALA A 42 10.24 5.81 -7.81
N ARG A 43 9.17 5.48 -8.55
CA ARG A 43 7.83 5.30 -7.99
C ARG A 43 7.07 4.21 -8.74
N GLY A 44 6.38 3.33 -8.00
CA GLY A 44 5.41 2.38 -8.55
C GLY A 44 4.14 3.12 -8.95
N LYS A 45 4.04 3.54 -10.20
CA LYS A 45 2.84 4.15 -10.78
C LYS A 45 2.30 3.27 -11.89
N PRO A 46 0.96 3.10 -12.02
CA PRO A 46 0.39 2.49 -13.20
C PRO A 46 0.79 3.26 -14.45
N GLY A 47 1.11 2.57 -15.53
CA GLY A 47 1.33 3.17 -16.84
C GLY A 47 0.00 3.61 -17.48
N THR A 48 0.07 4.47 -18.51
CA THR A 48 -1.12 5.01 -19.21
C THR A 48 -2.05 3.89 -19.68
N ALA A 49 -1.53 2.85 -20.33
CA ALA A 49 -2.35 1.73 -20.80
C ALA A 49 -3.08 0.98 -19.67
N GLN A 50 -2.53 0.96 -18.46
CA GLN A 50 -3.21 0.37 -17.28
C GLN A 50 -4.31 1.31 -16.76
N LEU A 51 -4.09 2.62 -16.81
CA LEU A 51 -5.11 3.62 -16.42
C LEU A 51 -6.26 3.65 -17.42
N ASP A 52 -5.97 3.48 -18.71
CA ASP A 52 -6.98 3.45 -19.77
C ASP A 52 -7.98 2.31 -19.61
N LEU A 53 -7.55 1.17 -19.00
CA LEU A 53 -8.43 0.04 -18.72
C LEU A 53 -9.60 0.37 -17.77
N VAL A 54 -9.45 1.42 -16.97
CA VAL A 54 -10.45 1.84 -15.98
C VAL A 54 -11.07 3.20 -16.30
N SER A 55 -10.83 3.73 -17.50
CA SER A 55 -11.32 5.06 -17.92
C SER A 55 -12.83 5.17 -17.86
N ASP A 56 -13.56 4.06 -18.12
CA ASP A 56 -15.01 4.03 -18.07
C ASP A 56 -15.57 4.34 -16.67
N LEU A 57 -14.76 4.17 -15.60
CA LEU A 57 -15.16 4.56 -14.25
C LEU A 57 -15.45 6.05 -14.12
N LEU A 58 -14.87 6.90 -14.99
CA LEU A 58 -15.09 8.35 -14.97
C LEU A 58 -16.53 8.74 -15.36
N THR A 59 -17.25 7.85 -16.03
CA THR A 59 -18.59 8.09 -16.57
C THR A 59 -19.63 7.06 -16.12
N ILE A 60 -19.26 6.14 -15.23
CA ILE A 60 -20.14 5.05 -14.79
C ILE A 60 -21.36 5.58 -14.01
N ILE A 61 -21.21 6.71 -13.29
CA ILE A 61 -22.32 7.40 -12.64
C ILE A 61 -22.74 8.54 -13.56
N SER A 62 -23.78 8.33 -14.33
CA SER A 62 -24.24 9.26 -15.38
C SER A 62 -25.65 9.78 -15.16
N LYS A 63 -26.44 9.18 -14.27
CA LYS A 63 -27.82 9.53 -13.97
C LYS A 63 -28.14 9.33 -12.48
N PRO A 64 -29.21 9.95 -11.95
CA PRO A 64 -29.55 9.86 -10.54
C PRO A 64 -29.73 8.43 -10.02
N GLU A 65 -30.24 7.52 -10.83
CA GLU A 65 -30.50 6.13 -10.47
C GLU A 65 -29.20 5.37 -10.17
N ASP A 66 -28.08 5.79 -10.78
CA ASP A 66 -26.75 5.18 -10.53
C ASP A 66 -26.19 5.57 -9.14
N CYS A 67 -26.83 6.51 -8.46
CA CYS A 67 -26.39 7.04 -7.17
C CYS A 67 -27.04 6.33 -5.97
N TYR A 68 -27.48 5.08 -6.14
CA TYR A 68 -28.11 4.33 -5.06
C TYR A 68 -27.36 3.03 -4.74
N ASP A 69 -27.16 2.77 -3.45
CA ASP A 69 -26.77 1.47 -2.91
C ASP A 69 -27.96 0.88 -2.15
N GLY A 70 -28.73 0.03 -2.82
CA GLY A 70 -30.03 -0.40 -2.32
C GLY A 70 -30.99 0.77 -2.15
N ASN A 71 -31.37 1.07 -0.92
CA ASN A 71 -32.22 2.21 -0.58
C ASN A 71 -31.45 3.47 -0.13
N ILE A 72 -30.12 3.43 -0.18
CA ILE A 72 -29.25 4.51 0.27
C ILE A 72 -28.93 5.42 -0.91
N ASP A 73 -29.32 6.68 -0.85
CA ASP A 73 -28.87 7.70 -1.80
C ASP A 73 -27.46 8.17 -1.41
N VAL A 74 -26.45 7.70 -2.16
CA VAL A 74 -25.03 7.97 -1.84
C VAL A 74 -24.60 9.41 -2.04
N ARG A 75 -25.48 10.26 -2.58
CA ARG A 75 -25.24 11.71 -2.67
C ARG A 75 -25.46 12.43 -1.34
N ASN A 76 -26.08 11.74 -0.37
CA ASN A 76 -26.34 12.27 0.96
C ASN A 76 -25.29 11.73 1.96
N TYR A 77 -25.25 12.33 3.13
CA TYR A 77 -24.46 11.87 4.26
C TYR A 77 -25.22 10.82 5.08
N GLY A 78 -24.51 10.07 5.95
CA GLY A 78 -25.14 9.12 6.88
C GLY A 78 -24.33 7.83 7.06
N GLU A 79 -23.72 7.33 5.99
CA GLU A 79 -22.95 6.10 6.00
C GLU A 79 -21.51 6.34 6.47
N VAL A 80 -21.34 6.60 7.76
CA VAL A 80 -20.06 7.01 8.38
C VAL A 80 -18.92 6.02 8.12
N SER A 81 -19.22 4.71 8.08
CA SER A 81 -18.22 3.65 7.86
C SER A 81 -18.11 3.20 6.41
N GLY A 82 -18.84 3.83 5.50
CA GLY A 82 -18.92 3.47 4.09
C GLY A 82 -20.20 2.70 3.74
N ILE A 83 -20.63 2.81 2.49
CA ILE A 83 -21.83 2.14 1.97
C ILE A 83 -21.68 0.62 1.99
N PRO A 84 -22.79 -0.14 2.16
CA PRO A 84 -22.74 -1.61 2.31
C PRO A 84 -22.02 -2.34 1.17
N SER A 85 -22.27 -1.96 -0.09
CA SER A 85 -21.63 -2.60 -1.23
C SER A 85 -20.10 -2.39 -1.25
N ALA A 86 -19.62 -1.18 -0.92
CA ALA A 86 -18.21 -0.91 -0.83
C ALA A 86 -17.55 -1.67 0.33
N LYS A 87 -18.20 -1.71 1.49
CA LYS A 87 -17.71 -2.51 2.64
C LYS A 87 -17.61 -3.98 2.28
N LYS A 88 -18.63 -4.53 1.62
CA LYS A 88 -18.61 -5.93 1.17
C LYS A 88 -17.46 -6.20 0.19
N LEU A 89 -17.32 -5.36 -0.84
CA LEU A 89 -16.28 -5.49 -1.86
C LEU A 89 -14.87 -5.53 -1.23
N PHE A 90 -14.56 -4.55 -0.38
CA PHE A 90 -13.24 -4.45 0.24
C PHE A 90 -13.03 -5.50 1.33
N ALA A 91 -14.07 -5.90 2.04
CA ALA A 91 -14.00 -7.01 3.00
C ALA A 91 -13.63 -8.33 2.32
N ASP A 92 -14.24 -8.63 1.16
CA ASP A 92 -13.94 -9.81 0.36
C ASP A 92 -12.48 -9.80 -0.13
N ILE A 93 -11.98 -8.64 -0.59
CA ILE A 93 -10.58 -8.46 -1.02
C ILE A 93 -9.60 -8.66 0.14
N LEU A 94 -9.93 -8.13 1.32
CA LEU A 94 -9.08 -8.17 2.52
C LEU A 94 -9.19 -9.50 3.29
N GLY A 95 -10.18 -10.34 2.99
CA GLY A 95 -10.45 -11.58 3.72
C GLY A 95 -10.97 -11.36 5.15
N VAL A 96 -11.71 -10.28 5.37
CA VAL A 96 -12.33 -9.91 6.65
C VAL A 96 -13.84 -9.79 6.53
N LYS A 97 -14.56 -9.49 7.62
CA LYS A 97 -16.01 -9.26 7.57
C LYS A 97 -16.33 -7.80 7.22
N PRO A 98 -17.47 -7.51 6.57
CA PRO A 98 -17.90 -6.13 6.30
C PRO A 98 -17.97 -5.24 7.53
N GLU A 99 -18.35 -5.80 8.70
CA GLU A 99 -18.42 -5.08 9.98
C GLU A 99 -17.03 -4.65 10.50
N GLN A 100 -15.97 -5.32 10.02
CA GLN A 100 -14.57 -5.00 10.34
C GLN A 100 -13.94 -4.03 9.34
N THR A 101 -14.71 -3.60 8.33
CA THR A 101 -14.23 -2.76 7.23
C THR A 101 -14.77 -1.34 7.40
N PHE A 102 -13.87 -0.37 7.35
CA PHE A 102 -14.15 1.05 7.32
C PHE A 102 -13.66 1.64 5.99
N ILE A 103 -14.56 2.26 5.25
CA ILE A 103 -14.22 2.92 3.99
C ILE A 103 -13.90 4.38 4.28
N GLY A 104 -12.65 4.74 4.08
CA GLY A 104 -12.18 6.12 4.23
C GLY A 104 -11.85 6.77 2.89
N GLY A 105 -11.06 7.83 2.94
CA GLY A 105 -10.54 8.49 1.74
C GLY A 105 -9.52 7.61 0.98
N ASN A 106 -9.10 8.09 -0.19
CA ASN A 106 -8.16 7.38 -1.06
C ASN A 106 -6.67 7.55 -0.66
N ALA A 107 -6.39 8.34 0.37
CA ALA A 107 -5.03 8.56 0.87
C ALA A 107 -4.75 7.69 2.10
N SER A 108 -4.04 6.57 1.91
CA SER A 108 -3.73 5.64 3.00
C SER A 108 -2.95 6.29 4.16
N LEU A 109 -2.08 7.27 3.88
CA LEU A 109 -1.37 7.99 4.92
C LEU A 109 -2.29 8.84 5.81
N ASP A 110 -3.34 9.42 5.26
CA ASP A 110 -4.35 10.17 6.04
C ASP A 110 -5.12 9.23 6.96
N LEU A 111 -5.49 8.04 6.47
CA LEU A 111 -6.15 7.01 7.29
C LEU A 111 -5.24 6.54 8.44
N MET A 112 -3.96 6.31 8.15
CA MET A 112 -2.97 5.92 9.17
C MET A 112 -2.75 7.04 10.18
N TYR A 113 -2.57 8.28 9.72
CA TYR A 113 -2.43 9.44 10.60
C TYR A 113 -3.67 9.62 11.48
N GLY A 114 -4.87 9.59 10.90
CA GLY A 114 -6.13 9.72 11.63
C GLY A 114 -6.30 8.63 12.70
N THR A 115 -5.92 7.39 12.39
CA THR A 115 -5.98 6.26 13.33
C THR A 115 -5.03 6.49 14.51
N ILE A 116 -3.77 6.87 14.24
CA ILE A 116 -2.79 7.14 15.30
C ILE A 116 -3.19 8.37 16.10
N ALA A 117 -3.64 9.45 15.44
CA ALA A 117 -4.13 10.64 16.10
C ALA A 117 -5.28 10.33 17.07
N LYS A 118 -6.24 9.50 16.64
CA LYS A 118 -7.35 9.04 17.48
C LYS A 118 -6.86 8.26 18.69
N ALA A 119 -5.95 7.31 18.48
CA ALA A 119 -5.36 6.55 19.59
C ALA A 119 -4.59 7.44 20.56
N TYR A 120 -3.85 8.40 20.04
CA TYR A 120 -3.04 9.34 20.82
C TYR A 120 -3.88 10.30 21.66
N THR A 121 -4.99 10.82 21.10
CA THR A 121 -5.84 11.81 21.77
C THR A 121 -6.96 11.21 22.61
N ASN A 122 -7.56 10.09 22.16
CA ASN A 122 -8.76 9.51 22.78
C ASN A 122 -8.57 8.08 23.29
N GLY A 123 -7.51 7.38 22.85
CA GLY A 123 -7.35 5.94 23.05
C GLY A 123 -8.07 5.10 22.01
N MET A 124 -7.83 3.81 22.05
CA MET A 124 -8.49 2.79 21.24
C MET A 124 -9.67 2.18 21.99
N LEU A 125 -10.46 1.36 21.30
CA LEU A 125 -11.50 0.54 21.93
C LEU A 125 -10.90 -0.25 23.10
N HIS A 126 -11.50 -0.16 24.27
CA HIS A 126 -11.04 -0.75 25.53
C HIS A 126 -9.77 -0.14 26.15
N SER A 127 -9.27 0.99 25.64
CA SER A 127 -8.20 1.72 26.32
C SER A 127 -8.74 2.46 27.55
N GLU A 128 -8.10 2.31 28.68
CA GLU A 128 -8.44 3.05 29.92
C GLU A 128 -8.09 4.53 29.79
N LYS A 129 -7.04 4.84 29.01
CA LYS A 129 -6.56 6.19 28.76
C LYS A 129 -5.92 6.30 27.36
N PRO A 130 -5.83 7.52 26.79
CA PRO A 130 -5.20 7.72 25.49
C PRO A 130 -3.70 7.45 25.52
N TRP A 131 -3.11 7.17 24.35
CA TRP A 131 -1.67 6.89 24.25
C TRP A 131 -0.80 8.05 24.74
N SER A 132 -1.26 9.30 24.59
CA SER A 132 -0.56 10.48 25.12
C SER A 132 -0.37 10.49 26.64
N GLN A 133 -1.11 9.68 27.38
CA GLN A 133 -1.02 9.55 28.83
C GLN A 133 -0.32 8.26 29.28
N LEU A 134 0.19 7.48 28.34
CA LEU A 134 1.00 6.28 28.63
C LEU A 134 2.46 6.68 28.77
N GLU A 135 3.17 6.04 29.70
CA GLU A 135 4.60 6.24 29.92
C GLU A 135 5.41 5.83 28.68
N THR A 136 5.01 4.76 28.02
CA THR A 136 5.68 4.23 26.84
C THR A 136 4.66 3.62 25.87
N VAL A 137 4.76 4.00 24.60
CA VAL A 137 4.04 3.35 23.49
C VAL A 137 5.08 2.74 22.54
N LYS A 138 4.93 1.45 22.25
CA LYS A 138 5.79 0.75 21.30
C LYS A 138 5.07 0.59 19.97
N PHE A 139 5.72 1.02 18.89
CA PHE A 139 5.22 0.86 17.54
C PHE A 139 6.10 -0.11 16.75
N LEU A 140 5.50 -1.16 16.19
CA LEU A 140 6.23 -2.14 15.39
C LEU A 140 6.41 -1.62 13.97
N CYS A 141 7.66 -1.37 13.59
CA CYS A 141 8.05 -0.87 12.28
C CYS A 141 8.85 -1.95 11.52
N PRO A 142 8.23 -2.81 10.69
CA PRO A 142 8.95 -3.80 9.91
C PRO A 142 9.88 -3.12 8.89
N ALA A 143 11.16 -3.52 8.88
CA ALA A 143 12.15 -3.01 7.95
C ALA A 143 12.76 -4.17 7.14
N PRO A 144 13.02 -3.99 5.82
CA PRO A 144 12.78 -2.75 5.04
C PRO A 144 11.29 -2.49 4.82
N GLY A 145 10.89 -1.22 4.81
CA GLY A 145 9.50 -0.78 4.62
C GLY A 145 9.41 0.65 4.11
N TYR A 146 8.19 1.11 3.85
CA TYR A 146 7.96 2.47 3.41
C TYR A 146 8.08 3.44 4.59
N ASP A 147 9.08 4.30 4.57
CA ASP A 147 9.48 5.18 5.67
C ASP A 147 8.38 6.17 6.12
N ARG A 148 7.45 6.53 5.23
CA ARG A 148 6.35 7.43 5.55
C ARG A 148 5.43 6.88 6.63
N HIS A 149 5.23 5.56 6.66
CA HIS A 149 4.45 4.89 7.69
C HIS A 149 5.10 5.09 9.07
N PHE A 150 6.43 5.02 9.14
CA PHE A 150 7.17 5.21 10.40
C PHE A 150 7.16 6.69 10.83
N LYS A 151 7.22 7.61 9.85
CA LYS A 151 7.17 9.05 10.11
C LYS A 151 5.87 9.51 10.75
N VAL A 152 4.74 8.83 10.47
CA VAL A 152 3.47 9.13 11.11
C VAL A 152 3.58 8.92 12.63
N SER A 153 4.03 7.73 13.08
CA SER A 153 4.20 7.49 14.53
C SER A 153 5.25 8.41 15.15
N GLN A 154 6.37 8.62 14.47
CA GLN A 154 7.42 9.54 14.93
C GLN A 154 6.90 10.98 15.12
N SER A 155 5.94 11.44 14.31
CA SER A 155 5.38 12.79 14.46
C SER A 155 4.58 13.00 15.74
N PHE A 156 4.16 11.91 16.39
CA PHE A 156 3.51 11.91 17.71
C PHE A 156 4.49 11.63 18.85
N GLY A 157 5.79 11.50 18.55
CA GLY A 157 6.79 11.16 19.55
C GLY A 157 6.82 9.68 19.95
N LEU A 158 6.26 8.81 19.10
CA LEU A 158 6.21 7.37 19.30
C LEU A 158 7.40 6.67 18.62
#